data_c2dbb310b43417d7f68dc8419d1d85e5
#
_entry.id   c2dbb310b43417d7f68dc8419d1d85e5
#
_cell.length_a   1.000
_cell.length_b   1.000
_cell.length_c   1.000
_cell.angle_alpha   90.00
_cell.angle_beta   90.00
_cell.angle_gamma   90.00
#
_symmetry.space_group_name_H-M   'P 1'
#
loop_
_entity.id
_entity.type
_entity.pdbx_description
1 polymer ?
#
loop_
_entity_poly.entity_id
_entity_poly.type
_entity_poly.pdbx_seq_one_letter_code
_entity_poly.pdbx_strand_id
1 'polypeptide(L)'
;EFLVDDLNGGRIIDRNQAKNRDKVKIRPHNYDKLKSLWEEMNRKYLMFYTPDIDREIEKALPEILDAKVFANMSISSERAEVKISHGGAMIVSEANVTYMVHGRPMPYHEFLKRANMATSIPVKMLHKAICGYAKINPNFKAEHLNTTSLANLLKRFADWKMKNLGGLIRYKQANYRTKDTALTNKDGSVRDEVVMGRIGRMTDGSIVPDSYLYESIAYDSPLERRNILEGISVAEVVVYGKIPTKSIRIPTITGETYSPDFMYVIRTKEDKLIMNVVIETKDKQLEGDLSVKEDVKINN
;
A
#
# COMPACT_ATOMS: atom_id res chain seq x y z
N GLU A 1 -21.12 11.56 -14.93
CA GLU A 1 -21.65 12.61 -14.02
C GLU A 1 -22.09 11.91 -12.76
N PHE A 2 -21.23 11.87 -11.76
CA PHE A 2 -21.57 11.30 -10.45
C PHE A 2 -22.46 12.33 -9.76
N LEU A 3 -23.72 11.98 -9.55
CA LEU A 3 -24.57 12.65 -8.61
C LEU A 3 -23.91 12.52 -7.23
N VAL A 4 -23.13 13.53 -6.86
CA VAL A 4 -22.68 13.70 -5.50
C VAL A 4 -23.93 13.89 -4.67
N ASP A 5 -24.09 13.09 -3.64
CA ASP A 5 -25.20 13.15 -2.74
C ASP A 5 -25.31 14.55 -2.13
N ASP A 6 -26.06 15.43 -2.78
CA ASP A 6 -26.42 16.76 -2.26
C ASP A 6 -27.30 16.67 -1.00
N LEU A 7 -27.78 15.48 -0.69
CA LEU A 7 -28.69 15.25 0.43
C LEU A 7 -28.04 15.41 1.81
N ASN A 8 -26.69 15.36 1.91
CA ASN A 8 -25.98 15.46 3.19
C ASN A 8 -24.96 16.61 3.24
N GLY A 9 -24.95 17.54 2.27
CA GLY A 9 -23.97 18.62 2.21
C GLY A 9 -22.52 18.16 2.00
N GLY A 10 -22.33 16.92 1.53
CA GLY A 10 -21.01 16.37 1.25
C GLY A 10 -20.39 16.96 -0.01
N ARG A 11 -19.09 17.19 -0.02
CA ARG A 11 -18.34 17.63 -1.20
C ARG A 11 -17.05 16.83 -1.38
N ILE A 12 -16.62 16.71 -2.65
CA ILE A 12 -15.33 16.10 -2.98
C ILE A 12 -14.23 17.14 -2.86
N ILE A 13 -13.15 16.77 -2.19
CA ILE A 13 -11.95 17.59 -2.01
C ILE A 13 -10.83 17.00 -2.87
N ASP A 14 -10.32 17.81 -3.81
CA ASP A 14 -9.13 17.43 -4.56
C ASP A 14 -7.88 17.68 -3.71
N ARG A 15 -7.18 16.60 -3.35
CA ARG A 15 -5.94 16.65 -2.56
C ARG A 15 -4.79 17.35 -3.27
N ASN A 16 -4.83 17.42 -4.60
CA ASN A 16 -3.74 17.92 -5.42
C ASN A 16 -3.90 19.41 -5.77
N GLN A 17 -5.10 19.98 -5.62
CA GLN A 17 -5.34 21.38 -5.91
C GLN A 17 -4.89 22.28 -4.76
N ALA A 18 -3.88 23.10 -5.00
CA ALA A 18 -3.35 24.05 -4.02
C ALA A 18 -4.41 25.04 -3.49
N LYS A 19 -5.50 25.25 -4.21
CA LYS A 19 -6.62 26.14 -3.84
C LYS A 19 -7.59 25.53 -2.84
N ASN A 20 -7.67 24.18 -2.76
CA ASN A 20 -8.58 23.48 -1.86
C ASN A 20 -7.89 23.06 -0.56
N ARG A 21 -7.28 24.01 0.12
CA ARG A 21 -6.71 23.79 1.45
C ARG A 21 -7.74 24.08 2.55
N ASP A 22 -8.94 23.53 2.37
CA ASP A 22 -9.89 23.55 3.48
C ASP A 22 -9.25 22.89 4.68
N LYS A 23 -9.40 23.54 5.81
CA LYS A 23 -8.83 23.09 7.06
C LYS A 23 -9.94 22.67 7.99
N VAL A 24 -9.66 21.68 8.81
CA VAL A 24 -10.52 21.24 9.88
C VAL A 24 -9.83 21.48 11.21
N LYS A 25 -10.55 22.04 12.16
CA LYS A 25 -10.03 22.28 13.50
C LYS A 25 -9.87 20.98 14.26
N ILE A 26 -8.80 20.90 15.00
CA ILE A 26 -8.54 19.83 15.97
C ILE A 26 -9.16 20.26 17.30
N ARG A 27 -9.85 19.35 17.97
CA ARG A 27 -10.36 19.58 19.34
C ARG A 27 -9.24 19.32 20.35
N PRO A 28 -8.66 20.35 21.00
CA PRO A 28 -7.50 20.17 21.87
C PRO A 28 -7.75 19.19 23.01
N HIS A 29 -8.93 19.28 23.64
CA HIS A 29 -9.33 18.37 24.72
C HIS A 29 -9.35 16.89 24.29
N ASN A 30 -9.77 16.61 23.06
CA ASN A 30 -9.75 15.25 22.52
C ASN A 30 -8.33 14.83 22.13
N TYR A 31 -7.52 15.77 21.61
CA TYR A 31 -6.12 15.49 21.35
C TYR A 31 -5.35 15.11 22.62
N ASP A 32 -5.59 15.78 23.74
CA ASP A 32 -4.92 15.49 25.02
C ASP A 32 -5.14 14.03 25.46
N LYS A 33 -6.33 13.47 25.20
CA LYS A 33 -6.63 12.07 25.47
C LYS A 33 -5.94 11.12 24.50
N LEU A 34 -5.69 11.54 23.25
CA LEU A 34 -4.98 10.76 22.22
C LEU A 34 -3.47 10.95 22.23
N LYS A 35 -2.97 11.94 22.94
CA LYS A 35 -1.56 12.39 22.87
C LYS A 35 -0.57 11.25 23.05
N SER A 36 -0.75 10.44 24.08
CA SER A 36 0.16 9.31 24.37
C SER A 36 0.20 8.31 23.21
N LEU A 37 -0.95 7.96 22.66
CA LEU A 37 -1.06 7.05 21.52
C LEU A 37 -0.41 7.66 20.26
N TRP A 38 -0.74 8.92 19.95
CA TRP A 38 -0.15 9.63 18.81
C TRP A 38 1.37 9.71 18.91
N GLU A 39 1.88 10.04 20.06
CA GLU A 39 3.30 10.15 20.32
C GLU A 39 4.03 8.82 20.19
N GLU A 40 3.40 7.72 20.55
CA GLU A 40 3.95 6.37 20.38
C GLU A 40 3.92 5.94 18.91
N MET A 41 2.81 6.15 18.22
CA MET A 41 2.63 5.78 16.82
C MET A 41 3.48 6.62 15.86
N ASN A 42 3.72 7.88 16.17
CA ASN A 42 4.46 8.81 15.32
C ASN A 42 5.99 8.65 15.42
N ARG A 43 6.47 7.45 15.72
CA ARG A 43 7.88 7.10 15.67
C ARG A 43 8.22 6.50 14.30
N LYS A 44 9.46 6.67 13.89
CA LYS A 44 9.94 6.01 12.69
C LYS A 44 10.11 4.52 12.96
N TYR A 45 9.51 3.69 12.12
CA TYR A 45 9.68 2.25 12.17
C TYR A 45 10.75 1.83 11.18
N LEU A 46 11.63 0.93 11.62
CA LEU A 46 12.66 0.30 10.81
C LEU A 46 12.33 -1.18 10.74
N MET A 47 12.32 -1.71 9.53
CA MET A 47 12.12 -3.13 9.26
C MET A 47 13.50 -3.79 9.12
N PHE A 48 13.71 -4.88 9.82
CA PHE A 48 14.93 -5.67 9.77
C PHE A 48 14.60 -7.11 9.41
N TYR A 49 15.45 -7.69 8.61
CA TYR A 49 15.42 -9.12 8.40
C TYR A 49 16.27 -9.84 9.45
N THR A 50 15.85 -11.04 9.83
CA THR A 50 16.67 -11.91 10.69
C THR A 50 17.93 -12.35 9.95
N PRO A 51 19.02 -12.72 10.64
CA PRO A 51 20.28 -13.13 10.00
C PRO A 51 20.18 -14.32 9.05
N ASP A 52 19.14 -15.14 9.19
CA ASP A 52 18.94 -16.36 8.38
C ASP A 52 18.31 -16.11 7.00
N ILE A 53 17.98 -14.87 6.65
CA ILE A 53 17.26 -14.57 5.40
C ILE A 53 18.01 -15.05 4.17
N ASP A 54 19.31 -14.86 4.10
CA ASP A 54 20.09 -15.27 2.92
C ASP A 54 20.05 -16.79 2.73
N ARG A 55 20.08 -17.54 3.82
CA ARG A 55 19.96 -19.01 3.79
C ARG A 55 18.58 -19.46 3.31
N GLU A 56 17.53 -18.81 3.75
CA GLU A 56 16.17 -19.13 3.32
C GLU A 56 15.94 -18.75 1.85
N ILE A 57 16.48 -17.63 1.38
CA ILE A 57 16.46 -17.27 -0.04
C ILE A 57 17.25 -18.29 -0.87
N GLU A 58 18.46 -18.71 -0.44
CA GLU A 58 19.25 -19.69 -1.16
C GLU A 58 18.53 -21.03 -1.34
N LYS A 59 17.82 -21.49 -0.30
CA LYS A 59 17.02 -22.71 -0.35
C LYS A 59 15.82 -22.58 -1.30
N ALA A 60 15.19 -21.41 -1.35
CA ALA A 60 13.99 -21.18 -2.14
C ALA A 60 14.27 -20.91 -3.61
N LEU A 61 15.46 -20.43 -3.97
CA LEU A 61 15.80 -20.05 -5.35
C LEU A 61 15.53 -21.17 -6.39
N PRO A 62 15.78 -22.45 -6.14
CA PRO A 62 15.44 -23.53 -7.09
C PRO A 62 13.95 -23.66 -7.38
N GLU A 63 13.08 -23.36 -6.39
CA GLU A 63 11.62 -23.36 -6.57
C GLU A 63 11.13 -22.10 -7.27
N ILE A 64 11.76 -20.97 -6.99
CA ILE A 64 11.46 -19.68 -7.61
C ILE A 64 11.84 -19.70 -9.10
N LEU A 65 13.00 -20.31 -9.43
CA LEU A 65 13.52 -20.44 -10.79
C LEU A 65 13.00 -21.71 -11.49
N ASP A 66 11.69 -21.86 -11.61
CA ASP A 66 11.10 -22.96 -12.37
C ASP A 66 10.89 -22.61 -13.85
N ALA A 67 10.36 -23.58 -14.63
CA ALA A 67 10.10 -23.43 -16.06
C ALA A 67 9.17 -22.27 -16.44
N LYS A 68 8.36 -21.75 -15.47
CA LYS A 68 7.45 -20.63 -15.72
C LYS A 68 8.15 -19.28 -15.65
N VAL A 69 9.37 -19.22 -15.11
CA VAL A 69 10.17 -18.00 -15.09
C VAL A 69 10.76 -17.75 -16.48
N PHE A 70 11.34 -18.76 -17.08
CA PHE A 70 12.10 -18.63 -18.32
C PHE A 70 11.17 -18.77 -19.53
N ALA A 71 10.76 -17.63 -20.07
CA ALA A 71 9.88 -17.56 -21.23
C ALA A 71 10.66 -17.33 -22.53
N ASN A 72 10.15 -17.87 -23.64
CA ASN A 72 10.65 -17.55 -24.97
C ASN A 72 10.27 -16.11 -25.36
N MET A 73 11.02 -15.54 -26.27
CA MET A 73 10.65 -14.30 -26.95
C MET A 73 9.38 -14.55 -27.78
N SER A 74 8.42 -13.65 -27.68
CA SER A 74 7.20 -13.70 -28.48
C SER A 74 6.89 -12.34 -29.08
N ILE A 75 6.17 -12.35 -30.22
CA ILE A 75 5.68 -11.14 -30.88
C ILE A 75 4.16 -11.25 -30.92
N SER A 76 3.48 -10.28 -30.33
CA SER A 76 2.02 -10.14 -30.45
C SER A 76 1.69 -8.99 -31.39
N SER A 77 0.63 -9.14 -32.18
CA SER A 77 0.08 -8.06 -33.00
C SER A 77 -1.35 -7.81 -32.57
N GLU A 78 -1.69 -6.59 -32.25
CA GLU A 78 -3.06 -6.15 -32.01
C GLU A 78 -3.58 -5.43 -33.24
N ARG A 79 -4.73 -5.88 -33.76
CA ARG A 79 -5.47 -5.17 -34.77
C ARG A 79 -6.63 -4.44 -34.10
N ALA A 80 -6.63 -3.10 -34.15
CA ALA A 80 -7.77 -2.32 -33.78
C ALA A 80 -8.69 -2.15 -35.00
N GLU A 81 -9.83 -2.84 -35.03
CA GLU A 81 -10.91 -2.54 -35.99
C GLU A 81 -11.77 -1.39 -35.44
N VAL A 82 -11.67 -0.24 -36.07
CA VAL A 82 -12.59 0.87 -35.77
C VAL A 82 -13.83 0.73 -36.67
N LYS A 83 -14.93 0.23 -36.14
CA LYS A 83 -16.25 0.29 -36.80
C LYS A 83 -16.85 1.66 -36.62
N ILE A 84 -16.88 2.46 -37.68
CA ILE A 84 -17.61 3.71 -37.69
C ILE A 84 -19.01 3.40 -38.28
N SER A 85 -20.06 3.48 -37.47
CA SER A 85 -21.45 3.45 -37.92
C SER A 85 -22.03 4.86 -37.82
N HIS A 86 -22.56 5.32 -38.95
CA HIS A 86 -23.47 6.42 -39.30
C HIS A 86 -22.87 7.57 -40.09
N GLY A 87 -23.32 7.66 -41.35
CA GLY A 87 -23.44 8.93 -42.05
C GLY A 87 -22.26 9.35 -42.93
N GLY A 88 -21.97 8.63 -43.99
CA GLY A 88 -21.55 9.24 -45.25
C GLY A 88 -20.20 9.93 -45.33
N ALA A 89 -19.12 9.30 -44.82
CA ALA A 89 -17.75 9.52 -45.32
C ALA A 89 -16.97 8.24 -45.06
N MET A 90 -16.60 7.55 -46.12
CA MET A 90 -15.73 6.37 -46.04
C MET A 90 -14.32 6.87 -45.76
N ILE A 91 -13.95 6.93 -44.49
CA ILE A 91 -12.54 7.01 -44.09
C ILE A 91 -12.05 5.55 -44.06
N VAL A 92 -11.28 5.16 -45.05
CA VAL A 92 -10.47 3.95 -45.01
C VAL A 92 -9.40 4.21 -43.98
N SER A 93 -9.65 3.85 -42.72
CA SER A 93 -8.66 3.84 -41.65
C SER A 93 -7.74 2.67 -41.98
N GLU A 94 -6.51 2.96 -42.36
CA GLU A 94 -5.44 1.98 -42.34
C GLU A 94 -5.38 1.41 -40.90
N ALA A 95 -5.61 0.11 -40.77
CA ALA A 95 -5.47 -0.56 -39.48
C ALA A 95 -4.03 -0.44 -39.04
N ASN A 96 -3.76 0.43 -38.09
CA ASN A 96 -2.46 0.52 -37.45
C ASN A 96 -2.20 -0.79 -36.69
N VAL A 97 -1.41 -1.67 -37.29
CA VAL A 97 -0.98 -2.90 -36.63
C VAL A 97 0.17 -2.56 -35.69
N THR A 98 -0.11 -2.56 -34.40
CA THR A 98 0.94 -2.37 -33.39
C THR A 98 1.58 -3.71 -33.07
N TYR A 99 2.87 -3.84 -33.33
CA TYR A 99 3.65 -5.02 -32.96
C TYR A 99 4.28 -4.80 -31.59
N MET A 100 3.95 -5.67 -30.63
CA MET A 100 4.59 -5.69 -29.33
C MET A 100 5.55 -6.86 -29.25
N VAL A 101 6.84 -6.57 -29.05
CA VAL A 101 7.87 -7.58 -28.83
C VAL A 101 7.99 -7.84 -27.35
N HIS A 102 7.65 -9.06 -26.93
CA HIS A 102 7.80 -9.53 -25.58
C HIS A 102 9.09 -10.34 -25.45
N GLY A 103 9.83 -10.14 -24.38
CA GLY A 103 11.02 -10.92 -24.10
C GLY A 103 12.24 -10.49 -24.91
N ARG A 104 12.61 -9.17 -24.89
CA ARG A 104 13.87 -8.73 -25.51
C ARG A 104 15.06 -9.49 -24.91
N PRO A 105 15.92 -10.14 -25.72
CA PRO A 105 17.10 -10.84 -25.23
C PRO A 105 18.00 -9.89 -24.42
N MET A 106 18.65 -10.45 -23.43
CA MET A 106 19.50 -9.71 -22.51
C MET A 106 20.80 -10.49 -22.27
N PRO A 107 21.97 -9.83 -22.29
CA PRO A 107 23.21 -10.47 -21.89
C PRO A 107 23.13 -11.03 -20.47
N TYR A 108 23.75 -12.17 -20.22
CA TYR A 108 23.68 -12.85 -18.92
C TYR A 108 24.08 -11.96 -17.74
N HIS A 109 25.17 -11.22 -17.88
CA HIS A 109 25.63 -10.31 -16.84
C HIS A 109 24.63 -9.19 -16.54
N GLU A 110 23.93 -8.71 -17.57
CA GLU A 110 22.91 -7.68 -17.44
C GLU A 110 21.65 -8.23 -16.75
N PHE A 111 21.26 -9.47 -17.08
CA PHE A 111 20.17 -10.16 -16.40
C PHE A 111 20.45 -10.29 -14.90
N LEU A 112 21.65 -10.78 -14.54
CA LEU A 112 22.06 -10.92 -13.14
C LEU A 112 22.10 -9.57 -12.43
N LYS A 113 22.65 -8.53 -13.07
CA LYS A 113 22.73 -7.19 -12.51
C LYS A 113 21.34 -6.61 -12.22
N ARG A 114 20.41 -6.68 -13.17
CA ARG A 114 19.04 -6.18 -12.99
C ARG A 114 18.28 -6.98 -11.94
N ALA A 115 18.41 -8.30 -11.94
CA ALA A 115 17.81 -9.16 -10.92
C ALA A 115 18.34 -8.79 -9.52
N ASN A 116 19.65 -8.64 -9.36
CA ASN A 116 20.27 -8.22 -8.11
C ASN A 116 19.76 -6.82 -7.65
N MET A 117 19.76 -5.84 -8.55
CA MET A 117 19.30 -4.48 -8.22
C MET A 117 17.84 -4.45 -7.75
N ALA A 118 16.98 -5.28 -8.35
CA ALA A 118 15.56 -5.31 -8.03
C ALA A 118 15.22 -6.18 -6.81
N THR A 119 15.98 -7.24 -6.57
CA THR A 119 15.68 -8.22 -5.50
C THR A 119 16.59 -8.10 -4.29
N SER A 120 17.75 -7.44 -4.43
CA SER A 120 18.87 -7.44 -3.48
C SER A 120 19.49 -8.84 -3.24
N ILE A 121 19.13 -9.86 -4.02
CA ILE A 121 19.77 -11.19 -3.94
C ILE A 121 21.20 -11.08 -4.48
N PRO A 122 22.21 -11.56 -3.74
CA PRO A 122 23.60 -11.51 -4.20
C PRO A 122 23.79 -12.18 -5.59
N VAL A 123 24.54 -11.53 -6.48
CA VAL A 123 24.80 -12.00 -7.84
C VAL A 123 25.33 -13.44 -7.84
N LYS A 124 26.22 -13.78 -6.89
CA LYS A 124 26.76 -15.14 -6.74
C LYS A 124 25.66 -16.18 -6.48
N MET A 125 24.69 -15.84 -5.69
CA MET A 125 23.55 -16.71 -5.34
C MET A 125 22.63 -16.91 -6.55
N LEU A 126 22.28 -15.83 -7.25
CA LEU A 126 21.52 -15.90 -8.53
C LEU A 126 22.25 -16.73 -9.57
N HIS A 127 23.56 -16.51 -9.75
CA HIS A 127 24.38 -17.27 -10.68
C HIS A 127 24.36 -18.78 -10.36
N LYS A 128 24.61 -19.15 -9.10
CA LYS A 128 24.56 -20.55 -8.65
C LYS A 128 23.21 -21.20 -8.95
N ALA A 129 22.10 -20.48 -8.68
CA ALA A 129 20.76 -20.98 -8.90
C ALA A 129 20.43 -21.15 -10.40
N ILE A 130 20.77 -20.17 -11.26
CA ILE A 130 20.57 -20.26 -12.70
C ILE A 130 21.43 -21.38 -13.31
N CYS A 131 22.69 -21.51 -12.90
CA CYS A 131 23.53 -22.63 -13.33
C CYS A 131 22.97 -24.00 -12.88
N GLY A 132 22.41 -24.05 -11.66
CA GLY A 132 21.70 -25.25 -11.19
C GLY A 132 20.50 -25.58 -12.06
N TYR A 133 19.68 -24.59 -12.38
CA TYR A 133 18.53 -24.74 -13.28
C TYR A 133 18.95 -25.22 -14.67
N ALA A 134 20.00 -24.63 -15.28
CA ALA A 134 20.49 -24.97 -16.58
C ALA A 134 20.99 -26.45 -16.68
N LYS A 135 21.57 -26.97 -15.60
CA LYS A 135 22.05 -28.37 -15.54
C LYS A 135 20.92 -29.40 -15.64
N ILE A 136 19.77 -29.11 -15.06
CA ILE A 136 18.61 -30.01 -15.01
C ILE A 136 17.62 -29.76 -16.16
N ASN A 137 17.79 -28.68 -16.92
CA ASN A 137 16.93 -28.29 -18.03
C ASN A 137 17.76 -28.13 -19.32
N PRO A 138 17.99 -29.22 -20.11
CA PRO A 138 18.83 -29.20 -21.30
C PRO A 138 18.35 -28.22 -22.39
N ASN A 139 17.07 -27.89 -22.39
CA ASN A 139 16.47 -26.95 -23.33
C ASN A 139 16.67 -25.49 -22.94
N PHE A 140 17.25 -25.20 -21.79
CA PHE A 140 17.53 -23.84 -21.36
C PHE A 140 18.67 -23.24 -22.22
N LYS A 141 18.40 -22.09 -22.84
CA LYS A 141 19.32 -21.39 -23.74
C LYS A 141 19.44 -19.92 -23.34
N ALA A 142 20.44 -19.24 -23.91
CA ALA A 142 20.66 -17.80 -23.66
C ALA A 142 19.45 -16.91 -24.02
N GLU A 143 18.65 -17.29 -25.02
CA GLU A 143 17.44 -16.58 -25.45
C GLU A 143 16.34 -16.53 -24.36
N HIS A 144 16.35 -17.47 -23.42
CA HIS A 144 15.47 -17.45 -22.26
C HIS A 144 15.86 -16.39 -21.22
N LEU A 145 17.04 -15.77 -21.36
CA LEU A 145 17.44 -14.62 -20.55
C LEU A 145 16.98 -13.35 -21.26
N ASN A 146 15.79 -12.92 -20.93
CA ASN A 146 15.11 -11.82 -21.60
C ASN A 146 14.29 -10.98 -20.60
N THR A 147 13.71 -9.89 -21.08
CA THR A 147 12.96 -8.96 -20.21
C THR A 147 11.72 -9.59 -19.59
N THR A 148 11.04 -10.52 -20.29
CA THR A 148 9.88 -11.25 -19.75
C THR A 148 10.30 -12.19 -18.63
N SER A 149 11.37 -12.95 -18.83
CA SER A 149 11.92 -13.85 -17.80
C SER A 149 12.37 -13.08 -16.56
N LEU A 150 12.97 -11.91 -16.75
CA LEU A 150 13.31 -11.04 -15.62
C LEU A 150 12.04 -10.60 -14.87
N ALA A 151 11.02 -10.14 -15.57
CA ALA A 151 9.75 -9.73 -14.95
C ALA A 151 9.09 -10.89 -14.18
N ASN A 152 9.08 -12.09 -14.76
CA ASN A 152 8.56 -13.30 -14.12
C ASN A 152 9.33 -13.64 -12.85
N LEU A 153 10.67 -13.60 -12.90
CA LEU A 153 11.52 -13.80 -11.72
C LEU A 153 11.19 -12.82 -10.60
N LEU A 154 11.10 -11.52 -10.93
CA LEU A 154 10.80 -10.48 -9.96
C LEU A 154 9.44 -10.69 -9.31
N LYS A 155 8.42 -11.03 -10.11
CA LYS A 155 7.07 -11.32 -9.61
C LYS A 155 7.08 -12.53 -8.68
N ARG A 156 7.66 -13.66 -9.09
CA ARG A 156 7.70 -14.88 -8.27
C ARG A 156 8.49 -14.69 -6.99
N PHE A 157 9.59 -13.95 -7.04
CA PHE A 157 10.34 -13.61 -5.83
C PHE A 157 9.53 -12.73 -4.88
N ALA A 158 8.79 -11.75 -5.42
CA ALA A 158 7.89 -10.94 -4.61
C ALA A 158 6.78 -11.79 -3.95
N ASP A 159 6.15 -12.68 -4.71
CA ASP A 159 5.13 -13.61 -4.20
C ASP A 159 5.71 -14.55 -3.12
N TRP A 160 6.92 -15.07 -3.34
CA TRP A 160 7.61 -15.89 -2.35
C TRP A 160 7.93 -15.11 -1.08
N LYS A 161 8.43 -13.87 -1.22
CA LYS A 161 8.68 -12.98 -0.08
C LYS A 161 7.43 -12.78 0.77
N MET A 162 6.31 -12.47 0.14
CA MET A 162 5.04 -12.24 0.84
C MET A 162 4.60 -13.45 1.64
N LYS A 163 4.77 -14.65 1.09
CA LYS A 163 4.34 -15.90 1.73
C LYS A 163 5.27 -16.39 2.84
N ASN A 164 6.58 -16.12 2.73
CA ASN A 164 7.56 -16.84 3.54
C ASN A 164 8.38 -15.95 4.48
N LEU A 165 8.49 -14.65 4.20
CA LEU A 165 9.34 -13.77 4.99
C LEU A 165 8.66 -13.07 6.17
N GLY A 166 7.33 -13.17 6.33
CA GLY A 166 6.63 -12.54 7.45
C GLY A 166 7.21 -12.94 8.81
N GLY A 167 7.55 -14.21 9.00
CA GLY A 167 8.20 -14.72 10.21
C GLY A 167 9.66 -14.30 10.41
N LEU A 168 10.33 -13.83 9.35
CA LEU A 168 11.74 -13.44 9.36
C LEU A 168 11.95 -11.93 9.44
N ILE A 169 10.87 -11.18 9.61
CA ILE A 169 10.89 -9.72 9.77
C ILE A 169 10.73 -9.36 11.23
N ARG A 170 11.43 -8.33 11.63
CA ARG A 170 11.27 -7.66 12.92
C ARG A 170 11.17 -6.17 12.70
N TYR A 171 10.26 -5.54 13.44
CA TYR A 171 10.14 -4.10 13.47
C TYR A 171 10.80 -3.54 14.72
N LYS A 172 11.48 -2.43 14.56
CA LYS A 172 12.03 -1.67 15.66
C LYS A 172 11.64 -0.21 15.50
N GLN A 173 11.12 0.37 16.54
CA GLN A 173 10.95 1.81 16.60
C GLN A 173 12.30 2.48 16.73
N ALA A 174 12.56 3.52 15.94
CA ALA A 174 13.75 4.33 16.12
C ALA A 174 13.62 5.17 17.39
N ASN A 175 14.73 5.37 18.09
CA ASN A 175 14.77 6.24 19.28
C ASN A 175 14.57 7.73 18.93
N TYR A 176 14.49 8.03 17.63
CA TYR A 176 14.27 9.36 17.13
C TYR A 176 12.77 9.65 16.99
N ARG A 177 12.34 10.79 17.52
CA ARG A 177 10.99 11.29 17.46
C ARG A 177 11.00 12.74 17.00
N THR A 178 10.20 13.05 15.98
CA THR A 178 9.97 14.45 15.59
C THR A 178 8.77 15.02 16.35
N LYS A 179 8.92 16.23 16.82
CA LYS A 179 7.81 16.98 17.45
C LYS A 179 6.90 17.59 16.39
N ASP A 180 7.45 17.98 15.24
CA ASP A 180 6.71 18.56 14.12
C ASP A 180 6.04 17.44 13.31
N THR A 181 4.74 17.30 13.49
CA THR A 181 3.97 16.20 12.91
C THR A 181 2.72 16.72 12.19
N ALA A 182 1.86 15.83 11.74
CA ALA A 182 0.57 16.21 11.17
C ALA A 182 -0.36 16.87 12.21
N LEU A 183 -0.25 16.49 13.48
CA LEU A 183 -1.11 16.98 14.57
C LEU A 183 -0.41 17.91 15.56
N THR A 184 0.91 18.04 15.48
CA THR A 184 1.69 18.85 16.45
C THR A 184 2.64 19.81 15.75
N ASN A 185 2.92 20.92 16.41
CA ASN A 185 3.90 21.93 16.03
C ASN A 185 5.34 21.53 16.42
N LYS A 186 6.32 22.33 16.02
CA LYS A 186 7.75 22.12 16.34
C LYS A 186 8.06 22.11 17.84
N ASP A 187 7.31 22.83 18.63
CA ASP A 187 7.42 22.85 20.09
C ASP A 187 6.73 21.65 20.77
N GLY A 188 5.94 20.88 20.01
CA GLY A 188 5.17 19.73 20.48
C GLY A 188 3.75 20.09 20.94
N SER A 189 3.33 21.34 20.83
CA SER A 189 1.94 21.73 21.05
C SER A 189 1.03 21.18 19.95
N VAL A 190 -0.25 20.95 20.27
CA VAL A 190 -1.24 20.53 19.26
C VAL A 190 -1.44 21.65 18.24
N ARG A 191 -1.63 21.30 16.98
CA ARG A 191 -2.02 22.25 15.92
C ARG A 191 -3.49 22.63 16.10
N ASP A 192 -3.81 23.88 15.79
CA ASP A 192 -5.21 24.32 15.80
C ASP A 192 -6.03 23.61 14.72
N GLU A 193 -5.40 23.31 13.59
CA GLU A 193 -6.08 22.78 12.41
C GLU A 193 -5.17 21.89 11.55
N VAL A 194 -5.80 21.01 10.76
CA VAL A 194 -5.15 20.16 9.76
C VAL A 194 -5.83 20.35 8.40
N VAL A 195 -5.08 20.18 7.32
CA VAL A 195 -5.65 20.22 5.96
C VAL A 195 -6.64 19.07 5.79
N MET A 196 -7.90 19.38 5.49
CA MET A 196 -9.00 18.42 5.42
C MET A 196 -8.71 17.28 4.44
N GLY A 197 -8.13 17.57 3.28
CA GLY A 197 -7.74 16.56 2.29
C GLY A 197 -6.70 15.54 2.77
N ARG A 198 -6.05 15.77 3.92
CA ARG A 198 -5.20 14.76 4.57
C ARG A 198 -5.99 13.78 5.43
N ILE A 199 -7.22 14.13 5.80
CA ILE A 199 -8.12 13.26 6.56
C ILE A 199 -9.05 12.52 5.61
N GLY A 200 -9.61 13.20 4.61
CA GLY A 200 -10.51 12.57 3.62
C GLY A 200 -10.74 13.47 2.42
N ARG A 201 -11.29 12.88 1.34
CA ARG A 201 -11.63 13.57 0.09
C ARG A 201 -13.10 13.98 0.01
N MET A 202 -13.94 13.36 0.82
CA MET A 202 -15.36 13.64 0.92
C MET A 202 -15.66 14.21 2.31
N THR A 203 -16.63 15.10 2.40
CA THR A 203 -17.08 15.69 3.66
C THR A 203 -18.51 15.30 3.95
N ASP A 204 -18.90 15.39 5.21
CA ASP A 204 -20.26 15.13 5.68
C ASP A 204 -20.73 16.27 6.58
N GLY A 205 -21.98 16.71 6.38
CA GLY A 205 -22.63 17.73 7.19
C GLY A 205 -23.33 17.20 8.46
N SER A 206 -23.23 15.91 8.75
CA SER A 206 -23.80 15.30 9.94
C SER A 206 -23.18 15.88 11.22
N ILE A 207 -23.90 15.73 12.34
CA ILE A 207 -23.40 16.11 13.66
C ILE A 207 -22.15 15.30 13.99
N VAL A 208 -21.07 16.01 14.27
CA VAL A 208 -19.78 15.41 14.62
C VAL A 208 -19.83 14.87 16.04
N PRO A 209 -19.55 13.57 16.27
CA PRO A 209 -19.51 12.99 17.60
C PRO A 209 -18.54 13.74 18.55
N ASP A 210 -18.91 13.94 19.80
CA ASP A 210 -18.09 14.68 20.77
C ASP A 210 -16.73 14.05 21.04
N SER A 211 -16.66 12.71 20.97
CA SER A 211 -15.41 11.94 21.12
C SER A 211 -14.51 11.95 19.87
N TYR A 212 -14.96 12.52 18.75
CA TYR A 212 -14.14 12.60 17.54
C TYR A 212 -13.10 13.71 17.63
N LEU A 213 -11.89 13.45 17.15
CA LEU A 213 -10.75 14.38 17.25
C LEU A 213 -10.97 15.71 16.53
N TYR A 214 -11.74 15.72 15.44
CA TYR A 214 -11.90 16.88 14.57
C TYR A 214 -13.31 17.49 14.67
N GLU A 215 -13.43 18.77 14.32
CA GLU A 215 -14.71 19.48 14.30
C GLU A 215 -15.55 19.21 13.04
N SER A 216 -14.98 18.58 12.03
CA SER A 216 -15.67 18.24 10.79
C SER A 216 -15.37 16.81 10.37
N ILE A 217 -16.31 16.17 9.69
CA ILE A 217 -16.18 14.82 9.16
C ILE A 217 -15.57 14.88 7.78
N ALA A 218 -14.47 14.16 7.59
CA ALA A 218 -13.86 13.92 6.28
C ALA A 218 -13.45 12.44 6.15
N TYR A 219 -13.76 11.83 5.02
CA TYR A 219 -13.58 10.40 4.80
C TYR A 219 -13.19 10.09 3.34
N ASP A 220 -12.69 8.89 3.08
CA ASP A 220 -12.33 8.40 1.75
C ASP A 220 -13.26 7.29 1.25
N SER A 221 -14.01 6.64 2.15
CA SER A 221 -14.95 5.57 1.82
C SER A 221 -16.22 5.62 2.67
N PRO A 222 -17.36 5.05 2.20
CA PRO A 222 -18.59 4.94 3.00
C PRO A 222 -18.38 4.22 4.32
N LEU A 223 -17.49 3.24 4.35
CA LEU A 223 -17.17 2.49 5.57
C LEU A 223 -16.45 3.36 6.61
N GLU A 224 -15.50 4.18 6.19
CA GLU A 224 -14.87 5.16 7.07
C GLU A 224 -15.86 6.18 7.63
N ARG A 225 -16.79 6.67 6.76
CA ARG A 225 -17.86 7.55 7.18
C ARG A 225 -18.70 6.92 8.30
N ARG A 226 -19.10 5.66 8.10
CA ARG A 226 -19.86 4.92 9.11
C ARG A 226 -19.07 4.78 10.42
N ASN A 227 -17.79 4.43 10.34
CA ASN A 227 -16.93 4.33 11.52
C ASN A 227 -16.78 5.66 12.28
N ILE A 228 -16.81 6.79 11.58
CA ILE A 228 -16.77 8.10 12.21
C ILE A 228 -18.10 8.39 12.94
N LEU A 229 -19.23 8.08 12.32
CA LEU A 229 -20.55 8.40 12.86
C LEU A 229 -21.03 7.44 13.94
N GLU A 230 -20.77 6.16 13.80
CA GLU A 230 -21.29 5.09 14.66
C GLU A 230 -20.28 4.67 15.75
N GLY A 231 -18.99 4.93 15.53
CA GLY A 231 -17.93 4.50 16.44
C GLY A 231 -17.81 2.98 16.51
N ILE A 232 -17.15 2.48 17.56
CA ILE A 232 -17.02 1.04 17.85
C ILE A 232 -18.08 0.64 18.88
N SER A 233 -18.95 -0.32 18.52
CA SER A 233 -20.07 -0.76 19.38
C SER A 233 -19.66 -1.63 20.58
N VAL A 234 -18.42 -2.15 20.61
CA VAL A 234 -17.98 -3.19 21.57
C VAL A 234 -17.40 -2.62 22.86
N ALA A 235 -17.04 -1.34 22.93
CA ALA A 235 -16.38 -0.72 24.07
C ALA A 235 -16.81 0.74 24.25
N GLU A 236 -16.57 1.31 25.42
CA GLU A 236 -16.73 2.75 25.65
C GLU A 236 -15.59 3.50 24.93
N VAL A 237 -15.91 4.22 23.88
CA VAL A 237 -14.95 5.07 23.17
C VAL A 237 -14.73 6.36 23.95
N VAL A 238 -13.53 6.54 24.48
CA VAL A 238 -13.13 7.76 25.18
C VAL A 238 -12.84 8.88 24.20
N VAL A 239 -12.09 8.56 23.16
CA VAL A 239 -11.74 9.46 22.07
C VAL A 239 -11.24 8.66 20.87
N TYR A 240 -11.46 9.17 19.68
CA TYR A 240 -10.94 8.57 18.45
C TYR A 240 -10.71 9.63 17.37
N GLY A 241 -9.90 9.27 16.37
CA GLY A 241 -9.66 10.16 15.24
C GLY A 241 -9.09 9.42 14.04
N LYS A 242 -9.40 9.94 12.86
CA LYS A 242 -8.76 9.47 11.63
C LYS A 242 -7.32 9.95 11.58
N ILE A 243 -6.42 9.08 11.21
CA ILE A 243 -4.99 9.37 11.10
C ILE A 243 -4.75 10.13 9.80
N PRO A 244 -4.12 11.33 9.83
CA PRO A 244 -3.84 12.07 8.61
C PRO A 244 -2.94 11.26 7.67
N THR A 245 -3.32 11.16 6.40
CA THR A 245 -2.60 10.37 5.39
C THR A 245 -1.12 10.70 5.36
N LYS A 246 -0.28 9.67 5.22
CA LYS A 246 1.20 9.76 5.16
C LYS A 246 1.86 10.28 6.45
N SER A 247 1.15 10.43 7.56
CA SER A 247 1.75 10.85 8.83
C SER A 247 2.44 9.70 9.55
N ILE A 248 1.89 8.50 9.46
CA ILE A 248 2.50 7.27 9.96
C ILE A 248 2.90 6.43 8.76
N ARG A 249 4.12 5.88 8.77
CA ARG A 249 4.64 5.06 7.69
C ARG A 249 5.37 3.86 8.26
N ILE A 250 4.72 2.72 8.20
CA ILE A 250 5.31 1.43 8.60
C ILE A 250 5.79 0.75 7.31
N PRO A 251 7.10 0.48 7.16
CA PRO A 251 7.60 -0.20 5.97
C PRO A 251 7.03 -1.62 5.90
N THR A 252 6.67 -2.06 4.69
CA THR A 252 6.16 -3.41 4.45
C THR A 252 7.17 -4.24 3.66
N ILE A 253 6.99 -5.55 3.70
CA ILE A 253 7.81 -6.51 2.96
C ILE A 253 7.79 -6.28 1.44
N THR A 254 6.74 -5.66 0.92
CA THR A 254 6.61 -5.32 -0.50
C THR A 254 7.45 -4.11 -0.90
N GLY A 255 8.06 -3.41 0.06
CA GLY A 255 8.77 -2.14 -0.15
C GLY A 255 7.86 -0.92 -0.15
N GLU A 256 6.56 -1.11 0.05
CA GLU A 256 5.58 -0.03 0.25
C GLU A 256 5.56 0.41 1.71
N THR A 257 4.73 1.37 2.05
CA THR A 257 4.47 1.77 3.43
C THR A 257 3.01 1.59 3.77
N TYR A 258 2.75 1.02 4.92
CA TYR A 258 1.43 0.95 5.52
C TYR A 258 1.19 2.18 6.40
N SER A 259 -0.03 2.71 6.39
CA SER A 259 -0.50 3.76 7.28
C SER A 259 -1.91 3.38 7.73
N PRO A 260 -2.13 3.18 9.02
CA PRO A 260 -3.46 2.84 9.54
C PRO A 260 -4.44 4.01 9.36
N ASP A 261 -5.76 3.70 9.37
CA ASP A 261 -6.80 4.69 9.12
C ASP A 261 -7.23 5.43 10.39
N PHE A 262 -7.41 4.72 11.50
CA PHE A 262 -7.97 5.28 12.73
C PHE A 262 -7.15 4.94 13.96
N MET A 263 -7.20 5.82 14.94
CA MET A 263 -6.70 5.63 16.30
C MET A 263 -7.82 5.83 17.29
N TYR A 264 -7.90 4.96 18.30
CA TYR A 264 -8.92 4.98 19.35
C TYR A 264 -8.27 4.85 20.71
N VAL A 265 -8.84 5.54 21.69
CA VAL A 265 -8.66 5.27 23.10
C VAL A 265 -9.99 4.77 23.62
N ILE A 266 -10.05 3.54 24.05
CA ILE A 266 -11.25 2.86 24.53
C ILE A 266 -11.10 2.46 25.98
N ARG A 267 -12.23 2.38 26.69
CA ARG A 267 -12.30 1.85 28.05
C ARG A 267 -13.04 0.54 28.03
N THR A 268 -12.44 -0.50 28.59
CA THR A 268 -13.12 -1.80 28.72
C THR A 268 -14.18 -1.74 29.82
N LYS A 269 -15.33 -2.39 29.57
CA LYS A 269 -16.46 -2.37 30.51
C LYS A 269 -16.15 -3.09 31.83
N GLU A 270 -15.29 -4.09 31.78
CA GLU A 270 -15.01 -4.98 32.91
C GLU A 270 -13.94 -4.45 33.85
N ASP A 271 -12.85 -3.87 33.32
CA ASP A 271 -11.63 -3.56 34.11
C ASP A 271 -11.32 -2.08 34.27
N LYS A 272 -12.12 -1.17 33.69
CA LYS A 272 -11.78 0.26 33.58
C LYS A 272 -10.42 0.52 32.91
N LEU A 273 -9.87 -0.47 32.24
CA LEU A 273 -8.58 -0.37 31.59
C LEU A 273 -8.70 0.50 30.34
N ILE A 274 -7.80 1.46 30.20
CA ILE A 274 -7.70 2.27 28.98
C ILE A 274 -6.82 1.54 27.99
N MET A 275 -7.36 1.24 26.81
CA MET A 275 -6.62 0.59 25.72
C MET A 275 -6.46 1.53 24.54
N ASN A 276 -5.27 1.54 23.97
CA ASN A 276 -4.97 2.21 22.72
C ASN A 276 -5.13 1.22 21.56
N VAL A 277 -5.98 1.55 20.61
CA VAL A 277 -6.29 0.66 19.48
C VAL A 277 -6.09 1.40 18.16
N VAL A 278 -5.47 0.72 17.21
CA VAL A 278 -5.27 1.22 15.85
C VAL A 278 -6.06 0.30 14.91
N ILE A 279 -6.82 0.89 14.01
CA ILE A 279 -7.76 0.17 13.16
C ILE A 279 -7.49 0.51 11.70
N GLU A 280 -7.46 -0.53 10.88
CA GLU A 280 -7.57 -0.47 9.43
C GLU A 280 -9.00 -0.78 9.01
N THR A 281 -9.50 -0.02 8.07
CA THR A 281 -10.87 -0.13 7.58
C THR A 281 -10.89 -0.88 6.25
N LYS A 282 -11.52 -2.06 6.22
CA LYS A 282 -11.70 -2.85 4.99
C LYS A 282 -13.17 -3.20 4.79
N ASP A 283 -13.64 -3.13 3.54
CA ASP A 283 -15.00 -3.52 3.19
C ASP A 283 -15.08 -5.04 3.03
N LYS A 284 -15.97 -5.69 3.79
CA LYS A 284 -16.16 -7.15 3.75
C LYS A 284 -16.63 -7.69 2.39
N GLN A 285 -17.23 -6.87 1.56
CA GLN A 285 -17.63 -7.29 0.21
C GLN A 285 -16.45 -7.59 -0.70
N LEU A 286 -15.24 -7.20 -0.30
CA LEU A 286 -13.99 -7.43 -1.02
C LEU A 286 -13.13 -8.54 -0.41
N GLU A 287 -13.60 -9.27 0.62
CA GLU A 287 -12.83 -10.36 1.26
C GLU A 287 -12.42 -11.48 0.28
N GLY A 288 -13.14 -11.65 -0.83
CA GLY A 288 -12.74 -12.57 -1.91
C GLY A 288 -11.71 -12.03 -2.89
N ASP A 289 -11.50 -10.71 -2.91
CA ASP A 289 -10.68 -10.00 -3.91
C ASP A 289 -9.48 -9.25 -3.31
N LEU A 290 -9.21 -9.41 -2.00
CA LEU A 290 -8.02 -8.84 -1.39
C LEU A 290 -6.78 -9.34 -2.14
N SER A 291 -6.01 -8.42 -2.69
CA SER A 291 -4.74 -8.79 -3.30
C SER A 291 -3.81 -9.39 -2.23
N VAL A 292 -2.94 -10.32 -2.62
CA VAL A 292 -1.94 -10.90 -1.70
C VAL A 292 -1.12 -9.83 -0.97
N LYS A 293 -0.94 -8.66 -1.59
CA LYS A 293 -0.28 -7.50 -0.98
C LYS A 293 -1.07 -6.89 0.18
N GLU A 294 -2.39 -6.88 0.10
CA GLU A 294 -3.26 -6.33 1.14
C GLU A 294 -3.37 -7.28 2.33
N ASP A 295 -3.46 -8.59 2.07
CA ASP A 295 -3.42 -9.61 3.12
C ASP A 295 -2.13 -9.53 3.95
N VAL A 296 -0.99 -9.31 3.29
CA VAL A 296 0.30 -9.14 3.96
C VAL A 296 0.33 -7.86 4.81
N LYS A 297 -0.30 -6.78 4.37
CA LYS A 297 -0.40 -5.53 5.14
C LYS A 297 -1.23 -5.69 6.41
N ILE A 298 -2.25 -6.56 6.40
CA ILE A 298 -3.13 -6.79 7.55
C ILE A 298 -2.48 -7.74 8.56
N ASN A 299 -1.75 -8.75 8.10
CA ASN A 299 -1.21 -9.83 8.92
C ASN A 299 0.23 -9.57 9.44
N ASN A 300 0.88 -8.46 9.07
CA ASN A 300 2.19 -8.01 9.55
C ASN A 300 2.07 -6.77 10.44
#